data_d66ef6d8c2e268db8c8647707e816a2b
#
_entry.id   d66ef6d8c2e268db8c8647707e816a2b
#
_cell.length_a   1.000
_cell.length_b   1.000
_cell.length_c   1.000
_cell.angle_alpha   90.00
_cell.angle_beta   90.00
_cell.angle_gamma   90.00
#
_symmetry.space_group_name_H-M   'P 1'
#
loop_
_entity.id
_entity.type
_entity.pdbx_description
1 polymer ?
#
loop_
_entity_poly.entity_id
_entity_poly.type
_entity_poly.pdbx_seq_one_letter_code
_entity_poly.pdbx_strand_id
1 'polypeptide(L)'
;MIHAGYHLLGLHTYFTAGEQEVRAWTIHRGDTAPKAAAVIHTDFERGFIRAETVAYDDFVASDGWKGAREKGSVRSEGKEYIVADGDIMHVRFNV
;
A
#
# COMPACT_ATOMS: atom_id res chain seq x y z
N MET A 1 10.18 -2.37 19.44
CA MET A 1 10.16 -1.94 18.05
C MET A 1 9.38 -2.91 17.22
N ILE A 2 8.28 -2.45 16.72
CA ILE A 2 7.37 -3.29 15.93
C ILE A 2 8.04 -3.79 14.66
N HIS A 3 8.80 -2.91 14.00
CA HIS A 3 9.43 -3.27 12.74
C HIS A 3 10.43 -4.42 12.87
N ALA A 4 11.18 -4.46 13.94
CA ALA A 4 12.15 -5.53 14.13
C ALA A 4 11.47 -6.90 14.20
N GLY A 5 10.31 -6.99 14.88
CA GLY A 5 9.55 -8.22 14.97
C GLY A 5 9.02 -8.65 13.60
N TYR A 6 8.49 -7.72 12.81
CA TYR A 6 7.97 -8.04 11.50
C TYR A 6 9.07 -8.50 10.55
N HIS A 7 10.24 -7.87 10.60
CA HIS A 7 11.36 -8.28 9.76
C HIS A 7 11.81 -9.70 10.07
N LEU A 8 11.88 -10.05 11.33
CA LEU A 8 12.28 -11.40 11.75
C LEU A 8 11.29 -12.45 11.29
N LEU A 9 10.01 -12.10 11.18
CA LEU A 9 8.96 -13.01 10.74
C LEU A 9 8.76 -12.98 9.24
N GLY A 10 9.51 -12.15 8.51
CA GLY A 10 9.33 -12.01 7.08
C GLY A 10 8.05 -11.29 6.69
N LEU A 11 7.57 -10.41 7.55
CA LEU A 11 6.34 -9.67 7.32
C LEU A 11 6.63 -8.20 7.04
N HIS A 12 5.78 -7.61 6.20
CA HIS A 12 5.80 -6.19 5.92
C HIS A 12 4.46 -5.58 6.30
N THR A 13 4.46 -4.28 6.51
CA THR A 13 3.23 -3.53 6.77
C THR A 13 3.05 -2.49 5.69
N TYR A 14 1.84 -2.41 5.13
CA TYR A 14 1.49 -1.30 4.27
C TYR A 14 0.24 -0.63 4.83
N PHE A 15 -0.04 0.57 4.34
CA PHE A 15 -1.14 1.37 4.87
C PHE A 15 -2.12 1.72 3.76
N THR A 16 -3.39 1.79 4.14
CA THR A 16 -4.41 2.43 3.30
C THR A 16 -4.84 3.71 4.00
N ALA A 17 -4.88 4.79 3.26
CA ALA A 17 -5.25 6.09 3.81
C ALA A 17 -6.54 6.58 3.16
N GLY A 18 -7.61 6.64 3.92
CA GLY A 18 -8.86 7.22 3.51
C GLY A 18 -8.98 8.65 4.01
N GLU A 19 -10.14 9.26 3.80
CA GLU A 19 -10.38 10.63 4.24
C GLU A 19 -10.37 10.78 5.75
N GLN A 20 -10.83 9.76 6.46
CA GLN A 20 -11.04 9.83 7.90
C GLN A 20 -10.10 8.96 8.70
N GLU A 21 -9.44 7.98 8.07
CA GLU A 21 -8.56 7.10 8.82
C GLU A 21 -7.44 6.52 7.97
N VAL A 22 -6.39 6.14 8.65
CA VAL A 22 -5.28 5.38 8.06
C VAL A 22 -5.28 4.02 8.75
N ARG A 23 -5.23 2.95 7.97
CA ARG A 23 -5.20 1.59 8.50
C ARG A 23 -3.91 0.89 8.08
N ALA A 24 -3.38 0.10 8.99
CA ALA A 24 -2.20 -0.72 8.73
C ALA A 24 -2.61 -2.15 8.44
N TRP A 25 -1.97 -2.74 7.43
CA TRP A 25 -2.23 -4.12 7.04
C TRP A 25 -0.92 -4.89 7.00
N THR A 26 -0.94 -6.11 7.52
CA THR A 26 0.25 -6.96 7.54
C THR A 26 0.23 -7.91 6.36
N ILE A 27 1.35 -7.97 5.65
CA ILE A 27 1.53 -8.85 4.49
C ILE A 27 2.84 -9.60 4.63
N HIS A 28 3.06 -10.59 3.76
CA HIS A 28 4.32 -11.31 3.72
C HIS A 28 5.29 -10.59 2.80
N ARG A 29 6.56 -10.68 3.13
CA ARG A 29 7.61 -10.12 2.28
C ARG A 29 7.53 -10.78 0.90
N GLY A 30 7.56 -9.97 -0.14
CA GLY A 30 7.47 -10.46 -1.50
C GLY A 30 6.06 -10.55 -2.06
N ASP A 31 5.04 -10.22 -1.26
CA ASP A 31 3.67 -10.19 -1.78
C ASP A 31 3.53 -9.12 -2.84
N THR A 32 2.85 -9.49 -3.93
CA THR A 32 2.51 -8.53 -4.98
C THR A 32 1.34 -7.66 -4.53
N ALA A 33 1.12 -6.55 -5.25
CA ALA A 33 0.03 -5.64 -4.92
C ALA A 33 -1.34 -6.34 -4.88
N PRO A 34 -1.71 -7.22 -5.84
CA PRO A 34 -2.97 -7.95 -5.73
C PRO A 34 -3.06 -8.81 -4.48
N LYS A 35 -1.98 -9.51 -4.11
CA LYS A 35 -1.98 -10.33 -2.91
C LYS A 35 -2.10 -9.49 -1.66
N ALA A 36 -1.44 -8.34 -1.63
CA ALA A 36 -1.57 -7.41 -0.52
C ALA A 36 -2.99 -6.88 -0.41
N ALA A 37 -3.62 -6.57 -1.54
CA ALA A 37 -5.00 -6.09 -1.56
C ALA A 37 -5.99 -7.15 -1.07
N ALA A 38 -5.69 -8.42 -1.29
CA ALA A 38 -6.54 -9.53 -0.85
C ALA A 38 -6.66 -9.60 0.68
N VAL A 39 -5.71 -9.04 1.41
CA VAL A 39 -5.78 -8.95 2.87
C VAL A 39 -6.96 -8.09 3.30
N ILE A 40 -7.30 -7.08 2.48
CA ILE A 40 -8.45 -6.22 2.74
C ILE A 40 -9.74 -6.91 2.33
N HIS A 41 -9.77 -7.42 1.10
CA HIS A 41 -10.94 -8.11 0.55
C HIS A 41 -10.53 -8.89 -0.69
N THR A 42 -11.09 -10.11 -0.82
CA THR A 42 -10.75 -10.98 -1.95
C THR A 42 -11.11 -10.37 -3.31
N ASP A 43 -12.17 -9.56 -3.35
CA ASP A 43 -12.55 -8.88 -4.59
C ASP A 43 -11.49 -7.92 -5.08
N PHE A 44 -10.70 -7.36 -4.18
CA PHE A 44 -9.61 -6.46 -4.56
C PHE A 44 -8.52 -7.20 -5.32
N GLU A 45 -8.26 -8.45 -4.98
CA GLU A 45 -7.31 -9.26 -5.73
C GLU A 45 -7.87 -9.64 -7.08
N ARG A 46 -9.12 -10.16 -7.09
CA ARG A 46 -9.74 -10.66 -8.31
C ARG A 46 -9.95 -9.58 -9.35
N GLY A 47 -10.39 -8.41 -8.93
CA GLY A 47 -10.67 -7.31 -9.82
C GLY A 47 -9.57 -6.25 -9.89
N PHE A 48 -8.39 -6.56 -9.42
CA PHE A 48 -7.30 -5.60 -9.34
C PHE A 48 -6.96 -5.00 -10.70
N ILE A 49 -6.87 -3.68 -10.76
CA ILE A 49 -6.45 -2.94 -11.95
C ILE A 49 -5.06 -2.37 -11.73
N ARG A 50 -4.91 -1.57 -10.69
CA ARG A 50 -3.63 -0.98 -10.32
C ARG A 50 -3.69 -0.48 -8.89
N ALA A 51 -2.53 -0.15 -8.33
CA ALA A 51 -2.44 0.48 -7.01
C ALA A 51 -1.71 1.81 -7.15
N GLU A 52 -2.30 2.87 -6.64
CA GLU A 52 -1.61 4.13 -6.50
C GLU A 52 -0.82 4.07 -5.21
N THR A 53 0.50 4.22 -5.30
CA THR A 53 1.41 3.95 -4.20
C THR A 53 2.30 5.16 -3.93
N VAL A 54 2.49 5.46 -2.66
CA VAL A 54 3.40 6.53 -2.25
C VAL A 54 4.13 6.06 -0.99
N ALA A 55 5.41 6.41 -0.88
CA ALA A 55 6.18 6.08 0.31
C ALA A 55 5.64 6.86 1.51
N TYR A 56 5.68 6.22 2.69
CA TYR A 56 5.14 6.82 3.90
C TYR A 56 5.70 8.22 4.16
N ASP A 57 7.02 8.37 4.04
CA ASP A 57 7.67 9.66 4.30
C ASP A 57 7.18 10.74 3.33
N ASP A 58 7.01 10.38 2.07
CA ASP A 58 6.52 11.31 1.05
C ASP A 58 5.07 11.68 1.31
N PHE A 59 4.28 10.73 1.75
CA PHE A 59 2.87 10.98 2.07
C PHE A 59 2.74 11.99 3.21
N VAL A 60 3.50 11.79 4.27
CA VAL A 60 3.48 12.68 5.43
C VAL A 60 4.00 14.06 5.06
N ALA A 61 5.10 14.12 4.31
CA ALA A 61 5.70 15.38 3.90
C ALA A 61 4.79 16.19 2.97
N SER A 62 3.94 15.48 2.21
CA SER A 62 3.02 16.09 1.24
C SER A 62 1.64 16.39 1.82
N ASP A 63 1.43 16.03 3.07
CA ASP A 63 0.16 16.25 3.78
C ASP A 63 -1.01 15.52 3.09
N GLY A 64 -0.77 14.29 2.64
CA GLY A 64 -1.81 13.42 2.11
C GLY A 64 -1.74 13.19 0.61
N TRP A 65 -2.78 12.55 0.09
CA TRP A 65 -2.83 12.14 -1.32
C TRP A 65 -2.76 13.32 -2.29
N LYS A 66 -3.51 14.36 -1.99
CA LYS A 66 -3.54 15.52 -2.88
C LYS A 66 -2.17 16.15 -3.04
N GLY A 67 -1.49 16.39 -1.92
CA GLY A 67 -0.15 16.96 -1.96
C GLY A 67 0.85 16.05 -2.65
N ALA A 68 0.73 14.73 -2.41
CA ALA A 68 1.61 13.76 -3.04
C ALA A 68 1.42 13.74 -4.57
N ARG A 69 0.17 13.84 -5.03
CA ARG A 69 -0.11 13.92 -6.47
C ARG A 69 0.45 15.19 -7.09
N GLU A 70 0.30 16.31 -6.41
CA GLU A 70 0.83 17.58 -6.90
C GLU A 70 2.36 17.58 -7.02
N LYS A 71 3.03 16.86 -6.13
CA LYS A 71 4.49 16.75 -6.16
C LYS A 71 4.98 15.65 -7.11
N GLY A 72 4.07 14.84 -7.65
CA GLY A 72 4.45 13.72 -8.49
C GLY A 72 5.03 12.55 -7.73
N SER A 73 4.74 12.44 -6.44
CA SER A 73 5.25 11.35 -5.60
C SER A 73 4.41 10.09 -5.68
N VAL A 74 3.19 10.18 -6.22
CA VAL A 74 2.31 9.02 -6.35
C VAL A 74 2.71 8.22 -7.58
N ARG A 75 2.93 6.91 -7.38
CA ARG A 75 3.25 5.99 -8.47
C ARG A 75 2.04 5.13 -8.78
N SER A 76 1.86 4.77 -10.04
CA SER A 76 0.84 3.83 -10.44
C SER A 76 1.51 2.49 -10.69
N GLU A 77 1.20 1.49 -9.87
CA GLU A 77 1.85 0.19 -9.92
C GLU A 77 0.88 -0.89 -10.37
N GLY A 78 1.37 -1.80 -11.18
CA GLY A 78 0.57 -2.89 -11.71
C GLY A 78 0.59 -4.15 -10.86
N LYS A 79 0.12 -5.24 -11.47
CA LYS A 79 -0.05 -6.52 -10.76
C LYS A 79 1.27 -7.16 -10.33
N GLU A 80 2.36 -6.75 -10.92
CA GLU A 80 3.67 -7.35 -10.62
C GLU A 80 4.45 -6.60 -9.55
N TYR A 81 3.92 -5.48 -9.09
CA TYR A 81 4.60 -4.68 -8.09
C TYR A 81 4.70 -5.45 -6.76
N ILE A 82 5.90 -5.50 -6.22
CA ILE A 82 6.16 -6.07 -4.90
C ILE A 82 6.03 -4.96 -3.87
N VAL A 83 5.08 -5.10 -2.96
CA VAL A 83 4.80 -4.07 -1.97
C VAL A 83 5.97 -3.95 -0.99
N ALA A 84 6.44 -2.73 -0.78
CA ALA A 84 7.51 -2.45 0.16
C ALA A 84 6.93 -2.11 1.53
N ASP A 85 7.71 -2.40 2.57
CA ASP A 85 7.32 -2.06 3.94
C ASP A 85 7.15 -0.55 4.06
N GLY A 86 6.02 -0.13 4.60
CA GLY A 86 5.72 1.28 4.79
C GLY A 86 5.04 1.97 3.61
N ASP A 87 4.73 1.26 2.54
CA ASP A 87 4.00 1.85 1.41
C ASP A 87 2.59 2.24 1.82
N ILE A 88 2.12 3.36 1.27
CA ILE A 88 0.72 3.76 1.38
C ILE A 88 0.09 3.52 0.01
N MET A 89 -0.99 2.75 -0.01
CA MET A 89 -1.59 2.29 -1.26
C MET A 89 -3.07 2.64 -1.33
N HIS A 90 -3.51 2.96 -2.54
CA HIS A 90 -4.92 3.08 -2.88
C HIS A 90 -5.19 2.12 -4.03
N VAL A 91 -5.92 1.05 -3.75
CA VAL A 91 -6.17 -0.01 -4.72
C VAL A 91 -7.34 0.39 -5.62
N ARG A 92 -7.10 0.30 -6.93
CA ARG A 92 -8.14 0.46 -7.93
C ARG A 92 -8.56 -0.92 -8.41
N PHE A 93 -9.84 -1.21 -8.35
CA PHE A 93 -10.34 -2.51 -8.75
C PHE A 93 -11.70 -2.37 -9.42
N ASN A 94 -12.06 -3.41 -10.16
CA ASN A 94 -13.35 -3.50 -10.84
C ASN A 94 -13.81 -4.95 -10.81
N VAL A 95 -14.92 -5.20 -10.12
CA VAL A 95 -15.47 -6.55 -9.96
C VAL A 95 -16.89 -6.62 -10.47
#